data_4c650502fa0a8d17ff2ffe36f4f1be2e
#
_entry.id   4c650502fa0a8d17ff2ffe36f4f1be2e
#
_cell.length_a   1.000
_cell.length_b   1.000
_cell.length_c   1.000
_cell.angle_alpha   90.00
_cell.angle_beta   90.00
_cell.angle_gamma   90.00
#
_symmetry.space_group_name_H-M   'P 1'
#
loop_
_entity.id
_entity.type
_entity.pdbx_description
1 polymer ?
#
loop_
_entity_poly.entity_id
_entity_poly.type
_entity_poly.pdbx_seq_one_letter_code
_entity_poly.pdbx_strand_id
1 'polypeptide(L)'
;MIKSFGLLILRLSIGTMLIHHGYEKTADIQNFADAFVRPIGLPFPIISSYIAAYSEIYGSWLLIIGLLTRFGALAIIGTITVAIYHAIVTAGFNIYLLELLILYFGGAFCVLCYGGGEFAIDRFLRKFRIKFNRPHLPFE
;
A
#
# COMPACT_ATOMS: atom_id res chain seq x y z
N MET A 1 -19.57 -10.78 -7.05
CA MET A 1 -20.00 -9.99 -5.87
C MET A 1 -19.19 -10.32 -4.61
N ILE A 2 -19.21 -11.54 -4.09
CA ILE A 2 -18.49 -11.94 -2.86
C ILE A 2 -17.00 -11.63 -2.91
N LYS A 3 -16.30 -11.98 -4.00
CA LYS A 3 -14.85 -11.67 -4.17
C LYS A 3 -14.56 -10.16 -4.10
N SER A 4 -15.41 -9.35 -4.71
CA SER A 4 -15.24 -7.89 -4.72
C SER A 4 -15.51 -7.28 -3.36
N PHE A 5 -16.43 -7.85 -2.59
CA PHE A 5 -16.68 -7.44 -1.21
C PHE A 5 -15.50 -7.81 -0.31
N GLY A 6 -14.94 -9.01 -0.45
CA GLY A 6 -13.72 -9.40 0.27
C GLY A 6 -12.54 -8.47 -0.02
N LEU A 7 -12.34 -8.08 -1.29
CA LEU A 7 -11.32 -7.11 -1.67
C LEU A 7 -11.57 -5.72 -1.09
N LEU A 8 -12.83 -5.28 -0.98
CA LEU A 8 -13.18 -4.02 -0.33
C LEU A 8 -12.77 -4.04 1.14
N ILE A 9 -13.19 -5.07 1.89
CA ILE A 9 -12.83 -5.20 3.30
C ILE A 9 -11.31 -5.25 3.48
N LEU A 10 -10.60 -6.04 2.66
CA LEU A 10 -9.15 -6.15 2.73
C LEU A 10 -8.45 -4.80 2.51
N ARG A 11 -8.86 -4.03 1.50
CA ARG A 11 -8.31 -2.70 1.21
C ARG A 11 -8.55 -1.71 2.35
N LEU A 12 -9.79 -1.70 2.88
CA LEU A 12 -10.16 -0.83 3.99
C LEU A 12 -9.35 -1.19 5.24
N SER A 13 -9.23 -2.49 5.56
CA SER A 13 -8.45 -2.94 6.71
C SER A 13 -6.98 -2.53 6.61
N ILE A 14 -6.32 -2.84 5.49
CA ILE A 14 -4.91 -2.49 5.30
C ILE A 14 -4.72 -0.97 5.31
N GLY A 15 -5.52 -0.23 4.53
CA GLY A 15 -5.38 1.21 4.41
C GLY A 15 -5.61 1.94 5.73
N THR A 16 -6.68 1.61 6.45
CA THR A 16 -6.98 2.26 7.74
C THR A 16 -5.97 1.92 8.83
N MET A 17 -5.43 0.70 8.83
CA MET A 17 -4.44 0.29 9.83
C MET A 17 -3.04 0.84 9.55
N LEU A 18 -2.65 1.03 8.29
CA LEU A 18 -1.31 1.53 7.95
C LEU A 18 -1.20 3.04 7.90
N ILE A 19 -2.30 3.75 7.67
CA ILE A 19 -2.25 5.21 7.46
C ILE A 19 -1.66 5.95 8.67
N HIS A 20 -1.98 5.51 9.90
CA HIS A 20 -1.45 6.15 11.10
C HIS A 20 0.05 5.93 11.26
N HIS A 21 0.59 4.77 10.85
CA HIS A 21 2.03 4.51 10.88
C HIS A 21 2.80 5.48 9.96
N GLY A 22 2.23 5.83 8.81
CA GLY A 22 2.81 6.84 7.94
C GLY A 22 2.84 8.23 8.61
N TYR A 23 1.77 8.63 9.27
CA TYR A 23 1.71 9.92 10.01
C TYR A 23 2.65 9.93 11.22
N GLU A 24 2.75 8.85 11.98
CA GLU A 24 3.69 8.72 13.09
C GLU A 24 5.15 8.93 12.63
N LYS A 25 5.53 8.35 11.48
CA LYS A 25 6.86 8.55 10.90
C LYS A 25 7.14 10.01 10.55
N THR A 26 6.15 10.73 10.04
CA THR A 26 6.31 12.16 9.70
C THR A 26 6.34 13.07 10.92
N ALA A 27 5.77 12.66 12.04
CA ALA A 27 5.74 13.43 13.27
C ALA A 27 7.14 13.63 13.87
N ASP A 28 8.03 12.64 13.76
CA ASP A 28 9.43 12.72 14.15
C ASP A 28 10.30 11.92 13.16
N ILE A 29 10.51 12.52 12.00
CA ILE A 29 11.24 11.90 10.90
C ILE A 29 12.69 11.62 11.23
N GLN A 30 13.32 12.47 12.07
CA GLN A 30 14.70 12.30 12.49
C GLN A 30 14.86 11.05 13.35
N ASN A 31 14.00 10.89 14.36
CA ASN A 31 13.99 9.70 15.21
C ASN A 31 13.68 8.42 14.39
N PHE A 32 12.74 8.50 13.46
CA PHE A 32 12.46 7.39 12.58
C PHE A 32 13.67 7.00 11.70
N ALA A 33 14.37 8.00 11.14
CA ALA A 33 15.58 7.75 10.35
C ALA A 33 16.69 7.10 11.19
N ASP A 34 16.88 7.56 12.42
CA ASP A 34 17.93 7.07 13.31
C ASP A 34 17.63 5.66 13.83
N ALA A 35 16.37 5.38 14.14
CA ALA A 35 15.96 4.09 14.69
C ALA A 35 15.78 2.99 13.62
N PHE A 36 15.31 3.32 12.42
CA PHE A 36 14.88 2.32 11.45
C PHE A 36 15.66 2.32 10.13
N VAL A 37 16.17 3.47 9.68
CA VAL A 37 16.78 3.59 8.35
C VAL A 37 18.29 3.48 8.41
N ARG A 38 18.95 4.20 9.35
CA ARG A 38 20.41 4.14 9.52
C ARG A 38 20.92 2.74 9.90
N PRO A 39 20.27 1.97 10.79
CA PRO A 39 20.76 0.65 11.18
C PRO A 39 20.87 -0.34 10.03
N ILE A 40 20.05 -0.18 8.97
CA ILE A 40 20.08 -1.06 7.80
C ILE A 40 20.92 -0.50 6.64
N GLY A 41 21.62 0.63 6.86
CA GLY A 41 22.58 1.18 5.90
C GLY A 41 21.97 1.77 4.64
N LEU A 42 20.68 2.15 4.65
CA LEU A 42 20.07 2.78 3.48
C LEU A 42 20.70 4.17 3.23
N PRO A 43 20.95 4.51 1.95
CA PRO A 43 21.47 5.83 1.60
C PRO A 43 20.44 6.94 1.89
N PHE A 44 20.93 8.13 2.16
CA PHE A 44 20.08 9.31 2.41
C PHE A 44 18.98 9.07 3.45
N PRO A 45 19.31 8.74 4.72
CA PRO A 45 18.34 8.24 5.69
C PRO A 45 17.09 9.09 5.85
N ILE A 46 17.22 10.42 5.86
CA ILE A 46 16.07 11.33 5.98
C ILE A 46 15.16 11.26 4.76
N ILE A 47 15.74 11.27 3.55
CA ILE A 47 14.94 11.16 2.30
C ILE A 47 14.26 9.81 2.23
N SER A 48 14.97 8.72 2.55
CA SER A 48 14.41 7.36 2.60
C SER A 48 13.28 7.25 3.61
N SER A 49 13.38 7.94 4.75
CA SER A 49 12.34 8.02 5.76
C SER A 49 11.07 8.72 5.25
N TYR A 50 11.21 9.84 4.53
CA TYR A 50 10.08 10.51 3.89
C TYR A 50 9.43 9.64 2.82
N ILE A 51 10.23 8.95 2.00
CA ILE A 51 9.71 8.02 0.99
C ILE A 51 8.88 6.92 1.67
N ALA A 52 9.38 6.31 2.74
CA ALA A 52 8.65 5.30 3.48
C ALA A 52 7.34 5.84 4.06
N ALA A 53 7.38 6.98 4.75
CA ALA A 53 6.22 7.60 5.38
C ALA A 53 5.13 7.95 4.34
N TYR A 54 5.51 8.65 3.27
CA TYR A 54 4.55 9.04 2.23
C TYR A 54 4.04 7.87 1.40
N SER A 55 4.86 6.82 1.19
CA SER A 55 4.39 5.58 0.55
C SER A 55 3.29 4.92 1.37
N GLU A 56 3.38 4.92 2.68
CA GLU A 56 2.31 4.41 3.55
C GLU A 56 1.09 5.34 3.56
N ILE A 57 1.28 6.65 3.69
CA ILE A 57 0.15 7.61 3.71
C ILE A 57 -0.62 7.55 2.39
N TYR A 58 0.06 7.81 1.28
CA TYR A 58 -0.62 7.84 -0.02
C TYR A 58 -1.05 6.46 -0.49
N GLY A 59 -0.24 5.42 -0.26
CA GLY A 59 -0.61 4.04 -0.54
C GLY A 59 -1.88 3.64 0.19
N SER A 60 -2.00 3.98 1.46
CA SER A 60 -3.20 3.73 2.27
C SER A 60 -4.43 4.47 1.73
N TRP A 61 -4.32 5.76 1.41
CA TRP A 61 -5.41 6.51 0.80
C TRP A 61 -5.85 5.92 -0.54
N LEU A 62 -4.90 5.54 -1.39
CA LEU A 62 -5.20 4.89 -2.67
C LEU A 62 -5.94 3.57 -2.48
N LEU A 63 -5.58 2.77 -1.46
CA LEU A 63 -6.28 1.54 -1.14
C LEU A 63 -7.70 1.81 -0.62
N ILE A 64 -7.86 2.73 0.33
CA ILE A 64 -9.15 3.08 0.93
C ILE A 64 -10.14 3.52 -0.16
N ILE A 65 -9.72 4.48 -0.97
CA ILE A 65 -10.55 5.06 -2.04
C ILE A 65 -10.75 4.06 -3.20
N GLY A 66 -9.76 3.20 -3.44
CA GLY A 66 -9.76 2.28 -4.57
C GLY A 66 -9.39 2.96 -5.89
N LEU A 67 -8.55 3.98 -5.83
CA LEU A 67 -7.99 4.69 -6.97
C LEU A 67 -6.53 4.31 -7.15
N LEU A 68 -6.12 3.99 -8.39
CA LEU A 68 -4.77 3.47 -8.67
C LEU A 68 -4.38 2.37 -7.66
N THR A 69 -5.33 1.48 -7.36
CA THR A 69 -5.28 0.53 -6.26
C THR A 69 -4.01 -0.34 -6.29
N ARG A 70 -3.60 -0.78 -7.48
CA ARG A 70 -2.38 -1.58 -7.63
C ARG A 70 -1.11 -0.79 -7.32
N PHE A 71 -1.11 0.50 -7.64
CA PHE A 71 0.01 1.39 -7.35
C PHE A 71 0.14 1.64 -5.84
N GLY A 72 -0.99 1.88 -5.16
CA GLY A 72 -1.04 1.97 -3.71
C GLY A 72 -0.56 0.70 -3.02
N ALA A 73 -1.01 -0.47 -3.51
CA ALA A 73 -0.56 -1.76 -2.99
C ALA A 73 0.95 -1.96 -3.17
N LEU A 74 1.50 -1.59 -4.34
CA LEU A 74 2.94 -1.69 -4.61
C LEU A 74 3.77 -0.78 -3.69
N ALA A 75 3.31 0.46 -3.44
CA ALA A 75 3.96 1.37 -2.51
C ALA A 75 4.01 0.79 -1.08
N ILE A 76 2.90 0.21 -0.61
CA ILE A 76 2.84 -0.46 0.69
C ILE A 76 3.76 -1.69 0.73
N ILE A 77 3.75 -2.55 -0.29
CA ILE A 77 4.65 -3.70 -0.38
C ILE A 77 6.10 -3.28 -0.26
N GLY A 78 6.49 -2.19 -0.94
CA GLY A 78 7.85 -1.66 -0.87
C GLY A 78 8.26 -1.29 0.55
N THR A 79 7.45 -0.50 1.25
CA THR A 79 7.80 -0.08 2.62
C THR A 79 7.77 -1.25 3.60
N ILE A 80 6.79 -2.14 3.51
CA ILE A 80 6.69 -3.32 4.38
C ILE A 80 7.86 -4.29 4.15
N THR A 81 8.34 -4.45 2.90
CA THR A 81 9.53 -5.25 2.60
C THR A 81 10.76 -4.71 3.34
N VAL A 82 10.95 -3.38 3.31
CA VAL A 82 12.05 -2.74 4.05
C VAL A 82 11.87 -2.92 5.57
N ALA A 83 10.65 -2.81 6.09
CA ALA A 83 10.35 -3.04 7.51
C ALA A 83 10.63 -4.48 7.94
N ILE A 84 10.29 -5.47 7.11
CA ILE A 84 10.64 -6.89 7.35
C ILE A 84 12.17 -7.07 7.37
N TYR A 85 12.87 -6.50 6.39
CA TYR A 85 14.33 -6.54 6.34
C TYR A 85 14.97 -5.92 7.60
N HIS A 86 14.49 -4.74 8.00
CA HIS A 86 14.93 -4.09 9.25
C HIS A 86 14.71 -5.01 10.46
N ALA A 87 13.51 -5.57 10.62
CA ALA A 87 13.18 -6.44 11.75
C ALA A 87 14.13 -7.66 11.83
N ILE A 88 14.42 -8.29 10.69
CA ILE A 88 15.32 -9.46 10.63
C ILE A 88 16.77 -9.08 10.97
N VAL A 89 17.26 -7.96 10.42
CA VAL A 89 18.66 -7.55 10.59
C VAL A 89 18.92 -7.07 12.02
N THR A 90 17.97 -6.37 12.64
CA THR A 90 18.17 -5.77 13.98
C THR A 90 17.78 -6.67 15.13
N ALA A 91 16.76 -7.50 14.99
CA ALA A 91 16.21 -8.34 16.05
C ALA A 91 16.31 -9.87 15.77
N GLY A 92 16.84 -10.25 14.60
CA GLY A 92 16.81 -11.63 14.14
C GLY A 92 15.41 -12.11 13.81
N PHE A 93 15.25 -13.42 13.65
CA PHE A 93 13.93 -14.00 13.39
C PHE A 93 13.08 -13.98 14.67
N ASN A 94 12.15 -13.02 14.72
CA ASN A 94 11.18 -12.88 15.81
C ASN A 94 9.77 -12.88 15.22
N ILE A 95 9.03 -13.96 15.47
CA ILE A 95 7.68 -14.13 14.91
C ILE A 95 6.72 -13.01 15.33
N TYR A 96 6.81 -12.53 16.57
CA TYR A 96 5.93 -11.47 17.07
C TYR A 96 6.13 -10.11 16.38
N LEU A 97 7.35 -9.85 15.89
CA LEU A 97 7.63 -8.65 15.08
C LEU A 97 7.22 -8.84 13.62
N LEU A 98 7.32 -10.06 13.10
CA LEU A 98 7.13 -10.37 11.70
C LEU A 98 5.67 -10.66 11.34
N GLU A 99 4.86 -11.20 12.26
CA GLU A 99 3.50 -11.67 11.96
C GLU A 99 2.63 -10.59 11.32
N LEU A 100 2.60 -9.39 11.90
CA LEU A 100 1.80 -8.28 11.38
C LEU A 100 2.34 -7.76 10.05
N LEU A 101 3.67 -7.66 9.91
CA LEU A 101 4.31 -7.21 8.66
C LEU A 101 4.02 -8.18 7.52
N ILE A 102 4.08 -9.49 7.78
CA ILE A 102 3.78 -10.53 6.78
C ILE A 102 2.30 -10.50 6.39
N LEU A 103 1.39 -10.27 7.35
CA LEU A 103 -0.04 -10.11 7.05
C LEU A 103 -0.31 -8.88 6.17
N TYR A 104 0.31 -7.74 6.45
CA TYR A 104 0.20 -6.56 5.59
C TYR A 104 0.78 -6.81 4.20
N PHE A 105 1.95 -7.44 4.13
CA PHE A 105 2.57 -7.82 2.86
C PHE A 105 1.65 -8.72 2.03
N GLY A 106 1.17 -9.83 2.62
CA GLY A 106 0.28 -10.78 1.96
C GLY A 106 -1.03 -10.15 1.49
N GLY A 107 -1.63 -9.33 2.34
CA GLY A 107 -2.86 -8.61 2.00
C GLY A 107 -2.66 -7.59 0.87
N ALA A 108 -1.58 -6.79 0.92
CA ALA A 108 -1.25 -5.83 -0.14
C ALA A 108 -0.89 -6.56 -1.44
N PHE A 109 -0.20 -7.70 -1.37
CA PHE A 109 0.11 -8.53 -2.53
C PHE A 109 -1.16 -9.10 -3.18
N CYS A 110 -2.12 -9.54 -2.37
CA CYS A 110 -3.44 -9.97 -2.86
C CYS A 110 -4.15 -8.82 -3.62
N VAL A 111 -4.13 -7.60 -3.07
CA VAL A 111 -4.70 -6.42 -3.73
C VAL A 111 -3.93 -6.07 -5.02
N LEU A 112 -2.61 -6.21 -5.04
CA LEU A 112 -1.79 -6.00 -6.24
C LEU A 112 -2.21 -6.95 -7.37
N CYS A 113 -2.40 -8.24 -7.06
CA CYS A 113 -2.78 -9.26 -8.04
C CYS A 113 -4.21 -9.05 -8.57
N TYR A 114 -5.18 -8.89 -7.67
CA TYR A 114 -6.60 -8.86 -8.04
C TYR A 114 -7.13 -7.45 -8.31
N GLY A 115 -6.41 -6.41 -7.90
CA GLY A 115 -6.85 -5.01 -8.00
C GLY A 115 -7.90 -4.65 -6.97
N GLY A 116 -8.58 -3.52 -7.18
CA GLY A 116 -9.52 -2.94 -6.20
C GLY A 116 -10.90 -3.60 -6.12
N GLY A 117 -11.24 -4.49 -7.08
CA GLY A 117 -12.57 -5.09 -7.16
C GLY A 117 -13.64 -4.17 -7.76
N GLU A 118 -14.92 -4.56 -7.63
CA GLU A 118 -16.03 -3.82 -8.22
C GLU A 118 -16.35 -2.52 -7.49
N PHE A 119 -16.03 -2.44 -6.21
CA PHE A 119 -16.26 -1.28 -5.35
C PHE A 119 -15.09 -0.29 -5.35
N ALA A 120 -14.18 -0.39 -6.33
CA ALA A 120 -13.07 0.53 -6.50
C ALA A 120 -13.40 1.61 -7.52
N ILE A 121 -12.91 2.84 -7.29
CA ILE A 121 -13.04 3.95 -8.25
C ILE A 121 -12.37 3.58 -9.59
N ASP A 122 -11.28 2.82 -9.57
CA ASP A 122 -10.64 2.30 -10.79
C ASP A 122 -11.61 1.58 -11.73
N ARG A 123 -12.54 0.81 -11.16
CA ARG A 123 -13.57 0.11 -11.95
C ARG A 123 -14.58 1.06 -12.58
N PHE A 124 -14.98 2.06 -11.81
CA PHE A 124 -15.91 3.08 -12.28
C PHE A 124 -15.31 3.89 -13.43
N LEU A 125 -14.08 4.36 -13.28
CA LEU A 125 -13.35 5.12 -14.31
C LEU A 125 -13.17 4.27 -15.58
N ARG A 126 -12.84 2.99 -15.45
CA ARG A 126 -12.70 2.08 -16.59
C ARG A 126 -14.01 1.90 -17.35
N LYS A 127 -15.16 1.79 -16.66
CA LYS A 127 -16.48 1.71 -17.30
C LYS A 127 -16.81 2.98 -18.10
N PHE A 128 -16.48 4.14 -17.54
CA PHE A 128 -16.69 5.43 -18.23
C PHE A 128 -15.82 5.53 -19.50
N ARG A 129 -14.55 5.17 -19.42
CA ARG A 129 -13.62 5.21 -20.57
C ARG A 129 -14.08 4.30 -21.71
N ILE A 130 -14.59 3.12 -21.42
CA ILE A 130 -15.11 2.18 -22.43
C ILE A 130 -16.37 2.73 -23.08
N LYS A 131 -17.24 3.40 -22.32
CA LYS A 131 -18.49 3.98 -22.86
C LYS A 131 -18.21 5.16 -23.83
N PHE A 132 -17.17 5.95 -23.56
CA PHE A 132 -16.79 7.09 -24.41
C PHE A 132 -16.06 6.67 -25.70
N ASN A 133 -15.38 5.54 -25.70
CA ASN A 133 -14.57 5.05 -26.84
C ASN A 133 -15.30 4.04 -27.72
N ARG A 134 -16.60 3.84 -27.58
CA ARG A 134 -17.37 3.07 -28.57
C ARG A 134 -17.63 3.99 -29.75
N PRO A 135 -17.04 3.72 -30.97
CA PRO A 135 -17.45 4.42 -32.16
C PRO A 135 -18.95 4.15 -32.37
N HIS A 136 -19.70 5.21 -32.61
CA HIS A 136 -21.06 5.09 -33.13
C HIS A 136 -20.97 4.38 -34.48
N LEU A 137 -21.27 3.08 -34.50
CA LEU A 137 -21.52 2.39 -35.76
C LEU A 137 -22.82 2.99 -36.32
N PRO A 138 -22.80 3.57 -37.54
CA PRO A 138 -24.05 4.01 -38.16
C PRO A 138 -24.91 2.77 -38.38
N PHE A 139 -26.17 2.92 -38.03
CA PHE A 139 -27.19 1.92 -38.35
C PHE A 139 -27.28 1.78 -39.87
N GLU A 140 -26.96 0.58 -40.40
CA GLU A 140 -27.46 0.11 -41.65
C GLU A 140 -28.85 -0.53 -41.47
#